data_eb402ae79a5daff936932d179fd9d536
#
_entry.id   eb402ae79a5daff936932d179fd9d536
#
_cell.length_a   1.000
_cell.length_b   1.000
_cell.length_c   1.000
_cell.angle_alpha   90.00
_cell.angle_beta   90.00
_cell.angle_gamma   90.00
#
_symmetry.space_group_name_H-M   'P 1'
#
loop_
_entity.id
_entity.type
_entity.pdbx_description
1 polymer ?
#
loop_
_entity_poly.entity_id
_entity_poly.type
_entity_poly.pdbx_seq_one_letter_code
_entity_poly.pdbx_strand_id
1 'polypeptide(L)'
;MTGRTLAAPVTAAQLRERIGRLPRVPLAHAPTPLEECPRFARALGTTARIFVKRDDLTGVALGGNKVRNLEFRLADALAHGADTLLLGVDILSNSARQTAAVANRHGLRCVLVLVGREPAGPPRGNLLIDRLLGAEVHYAPDVPAQQATLERLAGELAAAGRHPYVMTATPFFAQAAALAYADCTLELLGQLADLGLGAPDALYISSSGKGVAGPLLAARALGLPTRVVSVSPRDTGGAAVGAAAEVCAGAAALLGLDLGERPADHQHRDEYGPPGYGLTNPAALEAMQLLARSEGLLLDPVYTGKAVAGLIGDVRRGRVGPAEVVVYVHTGGLPLIFDHDADLLPILG
;
A
#
# COMPACT_ATOMS: atom_id res chain seq x y z
N MET A 1 4.94 -32.47 -19.52
CA MET A 1 5.07 -31.10 -18.97
C MET A 1 5.59 -30.21 -20.10
N THR A 2 4.72 -29.56 -20.84
CA THR A 2 5.10 -28.62 -21.90
C THR A 2 5.61 -27.35 -21.22
N GLY A 3 6.94 -27.14 -21.26
CA GLY A 3 7.56 -25.91 -20.76
C GLY A 3 6.96 -24.72 -21.48
N ARG A 4 6.14 -23.95 -20.79
CA ARG A 4 5.62 -22.68 -21.28
C ARG A 4 6.82 -21.72 -21.38
N THR A 5 7.21 -21.36 -22.59
CA THR A 5 8.26 -20.38 -22.82
C THR A 5 7.81 -19.06 -22.21
N LEU A 6 8.57 -18.51 -21.27
CA LEU A 6 8.28 -17.20 -20.68
C LEU A 6 8.27 -16.17 -21.81
N ALA A 7 7.24 -15.30 -21.82
CA ALA A 7 7.20 -14.19 -22.75
C ALA A 7 8.43 -13.27 -22.55
N ALA A 8 8.93 -12.69 -23.64
CA ALA A 8 10.03 -11.73 -23.55
C ALA A 8 9.62 -10.53 -22.67
N PRO A 9 10.56 -9.95 -21.88
CA PRO A 9 10.28 -8.74 -21.12
C PRO A 9 9.81 -7.61 -22.03
N VAL A 10 8.87 -6.80 -21.52
CA VAL A 10 8.44 -5.56 -22.19
C VAL A 10 9.33 -4.40 -21.76
N THR A 11 9.39 -3.33 -22.55
CA THR A 11 10.09 -2.10 -22.15
C THR A 11 9.26 -1.29 -21.14
N ALA A 12 9.93 -0.41 -20.39
CA ALA A 12 9.24 0.52 -19.48
C ALA A 12 8.22 1.42 -20.22
N ALA A 13 8.52 1.82 -21.45
CA ALA A 13 7.60 2.60 -22.30
C ALA A 13 6.36 1.78 -22.67
N GLN A 14 6.52 0.51 -23.06
CA GLN A 14 5.41 -0.38 -23.39
C GLN A 14 4.53 -0.67 -22.17
N LEU A 15 5.14 -0.89 -20.98
CA LEU A 15 4.36 -1.10 -19.76
C LEU A 15 3.58 0.16 -19.37
N ARG A 16 4.21 1.34 -19.45
CA ARG A 16 3.55 2.63 -19.19
C ARG A 16 2.40 2.88 -20.16
N GLU A 17 2.58 2.61 -21.44
CA GLU A 17 1.53 2.74 -22.44
C GLU A 17 0.32 1.83 -22.13
N ARG A 18 0.57 0.57 -21.77
CA ARG A 18 -0.51 -0.38 -21.43
C ARG A 18 -1.29 0.06 -20.18
N ILE A 19 -0.60 0.52 -19.12
CA ILE A 19 -1.24 1.08 -17.93
C ILE A 19 -2.03 2.34 -18.28
N GLY A 20 -1.47 3.21 -19.12
CA GLY A 20 -2.09 4.47 -19.54
C GLY A 20 -3.36 4.32 -20.39
N ARG A 21 -3.63 3.13 -20.93
CA ARG A 21 -4.90 2.83 -21.65
C ARG A 21 -6.07 2.57 -20.71
N LEU A 22 -5.79 2.31 -19.42
CA LEU A 22 -6.85 2.05 -18.45
C LEU A 22 -7.45 3.36 -17.94
N PRO A 23 -8.76 3.42 -17.72
CA PRO A 23 -9.41 4.60 -17.14
C PRO A 23 -8.77 4.98 -15.81
N ARG A 24 -8.47 6.27 -15.64
CA ARG A 24 -7.84 6.81 -14.45
C ARG A 24 -8.30 8.23 -14.17
N VAL A 25 -8.56 8.55 -12.91
CA VAL A 25 -8.81 9.92 -12.43
C VAL A 25 -7.55 10.42 -11.73
N PRO A 26 -6.89 11.49 -12.19
CA PRO A 26 -5.71 12.02 -11.54
C PRO A 26 -6.01 12.54 -10.13
N LEU A 27 -5.38 11.98 -9.11
CA LEU A 27 -5.57 12.33 -7.70
C LEU A 27 -4.26 12.61 -6.96
N ALA A 28 -3.24 11.79 -7.23
CA ALA A 28 -1.97 11.85 -6.53
C ALA A 28 -1.12 13.03 -7.01
N HIS A 29 -0.42 13.67 -6.08
CA HIS A 29 0.70 14.54 -6.39
C HIS A 29 1.89 13.65 -6.77
N ALA A 30 2.03 13.33 -8.03
CA ALA A 30 3.09 12.51 -8.59
C ALA A 30 3.89 13.32 -9.64
N PRO A 31 5.19 13.03 -9.83
CA PRO A 31 5.97 12.02 -9.12
C PRO A 31 6.19 12.36 -7.64
N THR A 32 6.06 11.37 -6.75
CA THR A 32 6.43 11.58 -5.34
C THR A 32 7.96 11.59 -5.19
N PRO A 33 8.52 12.32 -4.19
CA PRO A 33 9.97 12.38 -4.02
C PRO A 33 10.60 11.00 -3.81
N LEU A 34 11.85 10.88 -4.26
CA LEU A 34 12.77 9.79 -3.92
C LEU A 34 13.93 10.39 -3.15
N GLU A 35 14.06 10.06 -1.87
CA GLU A 35 15.03 10.66 -0.94
C GLU A 35 16.06 9.62 -0.52
N GLU A 36 17.36 9.93 -0.68
CA GLU A 36 18.44 9.09 -0.14
C GLU A 36 18.58 9.33 1.36
N CYS A 37 18.77 8.26 2.14
CA CYS A 37 18.84 8.25 3.59
C CYS A 37 20.25 7.85 4.11
N PRO A 38 21.29 8.68 3.89
CA PRO A 38 22.68 8.31 4.22
C PRO A 38 22.96 8.27 5.72
N ARG A 39 22.23 9.04 6.54
CA ARG A 39 22.38 9.01 8.00
C ARG A 39 21.76 7.75 8.57
N PHE A 40 20.63 7.31 8.00
CA PHE A 40 20.00 6.06 8.38
C PHE A 40 20.89 4.86 8.03
N ALA A 41 21.44 4.82 6.81
CA ALA A 41 22.38 3.78 6.41
C ALA A 41 23.60 3.72 7.33
N ARG A 42 24.16 4.88 7.67
CA ARG A 42 25.30 4.98 8.63
C ARG A 42 24.91 4.48 10.02
N ALA A 43 23.72 4.83 10.51
CA ALA A 43 23.23 4.37 11.82
C ALA A 43 23.04 2.85 11.86
N LEU A 44 22.77 2.21 10.71
CA LEU A 44 22.71 0.75 10.57
C LEU A 44 24.10 0.09 10.37
N GLY A 45 25.17 0.87 10.24
CA GLY A 45 26.51 0.35 9.99
C GLY A 45 26.70 -0.25 8.60
N THR A 46 25.93 0.21 7.60
CA THR A 46 26.04 -0.26 6.21
C THR A 46 26.49 0.86 5.27
N THR A 47 27.09 0.48 4.15
CA THR A 47 27.41 1.34 3.01
C THR A 47 26.42 1.18 1.85
N ALA A 48 25.39 0.33 2.01
CA ALA A 48 24.28 0.25 1.07
C ALA A 48 23.61 1.61 0.92
N ARG A 49 23.22 1.95 -0.30
CA ARG A 49 22.46 3.17 -0.57
C ARG A 49 20.98 2.90 -0.31
N ILE A 50 20.44 3.50 0.73
CA ILE A 50 19.03 3.35 1.11
C ILE A 50 18.25 4.58 0.68
N PHE A 51 17.21 4.37 -0.10
CA PHE A 51 16.29 5.40 -0.55
C PHE A 51 14.88 5.17 0.01
N VAL A 52 14.16 6.27 0.23
CA VAL A 52 12.75 6.26 0.59
C VAL A 52 11.93 6.87 -0.54
N LYS A 53 11.03 6.08 -1.13
CA LYS A 53 10.00 6.57 -2.06
C LYS A 53 8.83 7.11 -1.25
N ARG A 54 8.62 8.43 -1.31
CA ARG A 54 7.75 9.21 -0.42
C ARG A 54 6.27 9.16 -0.84
N ASP A 55 5.68 7.97 -0.89
CA ASP A 55 4.26 7.83 -1.19
C ASP A 55 3.33 8.26 -0.03
N ASP A 56 3.89 8.59 1.12
CA ASP A 56 3.23 9.36 2.17
C ASP A 56 2.85 10.79 1.70
N LEU A 57 3.50 11.34 0.68
CA LEU A 57 3.30 12.69 0.15
C LEU A 57 2.38 12.75 -1.09
N THR A 58 1.54 11.77 -1.32
CA THR A 58 0.58 11.76 -2.45
C THR A 58 -0.52 12.82 -2.38
N GLY A 59 -0.63 13.56 -1.28
CA GLY A 59 -1.38 14.82 -1.17
C GLY A 59 -2.79 14.72 -0.59
N VAL A 60 -3.63 13.77 -1.00
CA VAL A 60 -5.05 13.74 -0.57
C VAL A 60 -5.17 13.31 0.89
N ALA A 61 -5.77 14.16 1.73
CA ALA A 61 -6.05 13.89 3.14
C ALA A 61 -4.87 13.24 3.87
N LEU A 62 -3.73 13.92 3.95
CA LEU A 62 -2.46 13.48 4.52
C LEU A 62 -1.76 12.35 3.75
N GLY A 63 -2.08 12.18 2.47
CA GLY A 63 -1.35 11.27 1.58
C GLY A 63 -1.40 9.79 1.93
N GLY A 64 -0.60 9.02 1.22
CA GLY A 64 -0.45 7.58 1.37
C GLY A 64 -0.82 6.80 0.10
N ASN A 65 -0.43 5.55 0.08
CA ASN A 65 -0.51 4.66 -1.07
C ASN A 65 -1.92 4.48 -1.67
N LYS A 66 -2.97 4.67 -0.88
CA LYS A 66 -4.34 4.44 -1.35
C LYS A 66 -4.81 5.49 -2.34
N VAL A 67 -4.20 6.69 -2.34
CA VAL A 67 -4.51 7.73 -3.33
C VAL A 67 -4.22 7.22 -4.76
N ARG A 68 -3.06 6.59 -4.98
CA ARG A 68 -2.74 5.99 -6.28
C ARG A 68 -3.72 4.89 -6.68
N ASN A 69 -4.12 4.05 -5.71
CA ASN A 69 -5.10 2.98 -5.97
C ASN A 69 -6.46 3.55 -6.33
N LEU A 70 -6.85 4.64 -5.68
CA LEU A 70 -8.14 5.30 -5.88
C LEU A 70 -8.25 5.95 -7.25
N GLU A 71 -7.15 6.32 -7.90
CA GLU A 71 -7.20 6.85 -9.26
C GLU A 71 -7.89 5.88 -10.25
N PHE A 72 -7.58 4.58 -10.15
CA PHE A 72 -8.21 3.54 -10.97
C PHE A 72 -9.58 3.13 -10.42
N ARG A 73 -9.71 2.97 -9.10
CA ARG A 73 -10.97 2.54 -8.46
C ARG A 73 -12.09 3.56 -8.63
N LEU A 74 -11.75 4.86 -8.53
CA LEU A 74 -12.72 5.92 -8.75
C LEU A 74 -13.15 5.97 -10.21
N ALA A 75 -12.21 5.83 -11.16
CA ALA A 75 -12.55 5.79 -12.57
C ALA A 75 -13.53 4.65 -12.88
N ASP A 76 -13.32 3.47 -12.30
CA ASP A 76 -14.21 2.32 -12.42
C ASP A 76 -15.59 2.61 -11.81
N ALA A 77 -15.64 3.16 -10.59
CA ALA A 77 -16.91 3.53 -9.95
C ALA A 77 -17.71 4.55 -10.79
N LEU A 78 -17.04 5.58 -11.31
CA LEU A 78 -17.67 6.60 -12.15
C LEU A 78 -18.18 6.02 -13.47
N ALA A 79 -17.45 5.08 -14.08
CA ALA A 79 -17.87 4.38 -15.28
C ALA A 79 -19.15 3.54 -15.07
N HIS A 80 -19.38 3.10 -13.82
CA HIS A 80 -20.61 2.42 -13.40
C HIS A 80 -21.72 3.39 -12.95
N GLY A 81 -21.52 4.70 -13.12
CA GLY A 81 -22.53 5.72 -12.75
C GLY A 81 -22.70 5.89 -11.24
N ALA A 82 -21.70 5.53 -10.43
CA ALA A 82 -21.79 5.61 -8.97
C ALA A 82 -22.01 7.05 -8.49
N ASP A 83 -22.92 7.22 -7.54
CA ASP A 83 -23.13 8.44 -6.76
C ASP A 83 -22.76 8.25 -5.28
N THR A 84 -22.56 7.00 -4.88
CA THR A 84 -22.24 6.60 -3.50
C THR A 84 -21.17 5.51 -3.51
N LEU A 85 -20.06 5.75 -2.83
CA LEU A 85 -19.00 4.76 -2.61
C LEU A 85 -19.22 4.05 -1.27
N LEU A 86 -19.28 2.71 -1.29
CA LEU A 86 -19.29 1.88 -0.08
C LEU A 86 -17.96 1.17 0.04
N LEU A 87 -17.33 1.26 1.20
CA LEU A 87 -16.04 0.62 1.47
C LEU A 87 -16.06 -0.13 2.80
N GLY A 88 -15.77 -1.45 2.73
CA GLY A 88 -15.53 -2.28 3.89
C GLY A 88 -14.05 -2.45 4.19
N VAL A 89 -13.60 -1.98 5.36
CA VAL A 89 -12.19 -2.08 5.80
C VAL A 89 -12.13 -2.16 7.33
N ASP A 90 -10.93 -2.31 7.86
CA ASP A 90 -10.68 -2.24 9.31
C ASP A 90 -10.78 -0.79 9.81
N ILE A 91 -11.10 -0.60 11.10
CA ILE A 91 -11.26 0.71 11.75
C ILE A 91 -9.99 1.57 11.70
N LEU A 92 -8.80 0.96 11.62
CA LEU A 92 -7.52 1.66 11.52
C LEU A 92 -7.11 1.99 10.09
N SER A 93 -7.97 1.70 9.10
CA SER A 93 -7.58 1.73 7.70
C SER A 93 -7.37 3.13 7.15
N ASN A 94 -6.18 3.40 6.63
CA ASN A 94 -5.91 4.60 5.84
C ASN A 94 -6.72 4.66 4.52
N SER A 95 -7.29 3.52 4.07
CA SER A 95 -8.14 3.49 2.88
C SER A 95 -9.48 4.18 3.11
N ALA A 96 -10.06 4.05 4.33
CA ALA A 96 -11.29 4.74 4.71
C ALA A 96 -11.15 6.25 4.50
N ARG A 97 -10.19 6.85 5.17
CA ARG A 97 -9.89 8.29 5.12
C ARG A 97 -9.68 8.80 3.70
N GLN A 98 -8.85 8.13 2.92
CA GLN A 98 -8.56 8.59 1.57
C GLN A 98 -9.75 8.41 0.63
N THR A 99 -10.55 7.35 0.81
CA THR A 99 -11.80 7.16 0.04
C THR A 99 -12.82 8.24 0.36
N ALA A 100 -13.03 8.57 1.64
CA ALA A 100 -13.92 9.66 2.04
C ALA A 100 -13.50 11.00 1.44
N ALA A 101 -12.21 11.33 1.49
CA ALA A 101 -11.68 12.56 0.92
C ALA A 101 -11.82 12.63 -0.60
N VAL A 102 -11.60 11.52 -1.29
CA VAL A 102 -11.77 11.42 -2.75
C VAL A 102 -13.24 11.51 -3.14
N ALA A 103 -14.14 10.85 -2.40
CA ALA A 103 -15.58 10.97 -2.61
C ALA A 103 -16.03 12.43 -2.54
N ASN A 104 -15.60 13.17 -1.50
CA ASN A 104 -15.94 14.59 -1.35
C ASN A 104 -15.46 15.45 -2.53
N ARG A 105 -14.24 15.21 -3.03
CA ARG A 105 -13.70 15.94 -4.19
C ARG A 105 -14.52 15.75 -5.46
N HIS A 106 -15.26 14.64 -5.55
CA HIS A 106 -16.06 14.29 -6.74
C HIS A 106 -17.57 14.36 -6.50
N GLY A 107 -18.01 14.94 -5.38
CA GLY A 107 -19.42 15.10 -5.06
C GLY A 107 -20.16 13.79 -4.80
N LEU A 108 -19.41 12.73 -4.42
CA LEU A 108 -19.97 11.41 -4.11
C LEU A 108 -20.22 11.26 -2.61
N ARG A 109 -21.27 10.54 -2.23
CA ARG A 109 -21.47 10.09 -0.86
C ARG A 109 -20.47 8.99 -0.52
N CYS A 110 -19.96 8.97 0.71
CA CYS A 110 -19.08 7.92 1.21
C CYS A 110 -19.69 7.21 2.40
N VAL A 111 -19.84 5.89 2.32
CA VAL A 111 -20.31 5.01 3.38
C VAL A 111 -19.18 4.03 3.73
N LEU A 112 -18.77 4.03 4.99
CA LEU A 112 -17.71 3.18 5.52
C LEU A 112 -18.31 2.12 6.44
N VAL A 113 -17.99 0.85 6.19
CA VAL A 113 -18.33 -0.24 7.12
C VAL A 113 -17.01 -0.75 7.70
N LEU A 114 -16.76 -0.44 8.96
CA LEU A 114 -15.49 -0.67 9.62
C LEU A 114 -15.54 -1.93 10.50
N VAL A 115 -14.61 -2.87 10.29
CA VAL A 115 -14.42 -3.98 11.23
C VAL A 115 -13.81 -3.41 12.51
N GLY A 116 -14.53 -3.58 13.61
CA GLY A 116 -14.17 -3.04 14.92
C GLY A 116 -15.41 -2.64 15.71
N ARG A 117 -15.18 -2.03 16.86
CA ARG A 117 -16.25 -1.50 17.70
C ARG A 117 -16.16 0.02 17.71
N GLU A 118 -17.32 0.68 17.84
CA GLU A 118 -17.32 2.11 18.08
C GLU A 118 -16.54 2.43 19.35
N PRO A 119 -15.56 3.36 19.28
CA PRO A 119 -14.81 3.75 20.47
C PRO A 119 -15.72 4.36 21.55
N ALA A 120 -15.50 4.00 22.81
CA ALA A 120 -16.22 4.58 23.94
C ALA A 120 -15.86 6.07 24.20
N GLY A 121 -14.74 6.53 23.66
CA GLY A 121 -14.24 7.89 23.78
C GLY A 121 -14.31 8.67 22.45
N PRO A 122 -13.74 9.88 22.41
CA PRO A 122 -13.72 10.69 21.20
C PRO A 122 -12.94 9.96 20.08
N PRO A 123 -13.35 10.09 18.82
CA PRO A 123 -12.64 9.51 17.70
C PRO A 123 -11.24 10.12 17.59
N ARG A 124 -10.25 9.31 17.18
CA ARG A 124 -8.86 9.72 17.00
C ARG A 124 -8.36 9.26 15.62
N GLY A 125 -7.17 9.66 15.24
CA GLY A 125 -6.49 9.20 14.06
C GLY A 125 -7.31 9.21 12.77
N ASN A 126 -7.38 8.09 12.10
CA ASN A 126 -8.16 7.96 10.86
C ASN A 126 -9.67 8.17 11.08
N LEU A 127 -10.24 7.60 12.15
CA LEU A 127 -11.68 7.71 12.42
C LEU A 127 -12.12 9.15 12.67
N LEU A 128 -11.29 9.97 13.34
CA LEU A 128 -11.57 11.40 13.49
C LEU A 128 -11.65 12.09 12.14
N ILE A 129 -10.73 11.77 11.24
CA ILE A 129 -10.69 12.38 9.90
C ILE A 129 -11.84 11.87 9.04
N ASP A 130 -12.22 10.59 9.13
CA ASP A 130 -13.37 10.04 8.43
C ASP A 130 -14.67 10.79 8.78
N ARG A 131 -14.88 11.04 10.07
CA ARG A 131 -16.03 11.83 10.56
C ARG A 131 -15.94 13.30 10.17
N LEU A 132 -14.75 13.91 10.22
CA LEU A 132 -14.54 15.30 9.76
C LEU A 132 -14.84 15.45 8.27
N LEU A 133 -14.54 14.44 7.47
CA LEU A 133 -14.86 14.39 6.04
C LEU A 133 -16.36 14.12 5.77
N GLY A 134 -17.16 13.88 6.80
CA GLY A 134 -18.59 13.63 6.67
C GLY A 134 -18.93 12.24 6.14
N ALA A 135 -18.02 11.27 6.23
CA ALA A 135 -18.32 9.90 5.89
C ALA A 135 -19.37 9.29 6.82
N GLU A 136 -20.33 8.57 6.26
CA GLU A 136 -21.24 7.76 7.05
C GLU A 136 -20.52 6.50 7.52
N VAL A 137 -20.48 6.28 8.85
CA VAL A 137 -19.69 5.20 9.46
C VAL A 137 -20.61 4.19 10.14
N HIS A 138 -20.47 2.93 9.75
CA HIS A 138 -21.06 1.76 10.37
C HIS A 138 -19.96 0.85 10.92
N TYR A 139 -20.27 0.11 11.99
CA TYR A 139 -19.34 -0.85 12.61
C TYR A 139 -19.82 -2.27 12.43
N ALA A 140 -18.89 -3.18 12.25
CA ALA A 140 -19.15 -4.60 12.16
C ALA A 140 -18.16 -5.38 13.05
N PRO A 141 -18.58 -6.42 13.77
CA PRO A 141 -17.70 -7.16 14.67
C PRO A 141 -16.61 -7.95 13.94
N ASP A 142 -16.87 -8.37 12.71
CA ASP A 142 -16.00 -9.20 11.89
C ASP A 142 -16.24 -8.99 10.39
N VAL A 143 -15.44 -9.65 9.56
CA VAL A 143 -15.52 -9.53 8.09
C VAL A 143 -16.85 -10.09 7.52
N PRO A 144 -17.39 -11.24 7.96
CA PRO A 144 -18.71 -11.70 7.52
C PRO A 144 -19.83 -10.70 7.80
N ALA A 145 -19.90 -10.13 9.00
CA ALA A 145 -20.88 -9.10 9.35
C ALA A 145 -20.69 -7.81 8.57
N GLN A 146 -19.44 -7.43 8.29
CA GLN A 146 -19.12 -6.31 7.43
C GLN A 146 -19.68 -6.50 6.02
N GLN A 147 -19.48 -7.68 5.43
CA GLN A 147 -19.97 -8.00 4.09
C GLN A 147 -21.51 -7.96 4.04
N ALA A 148 -22.19 -8.59 5.00
CA ALA A 148 -23.64 -8.55 5.10
C ALA A 148 -24.19 -7.10 5.25
N THR A 149 -23.48 -6.26 6.02
CA THR A 149 -23.83 -4.84 6.19
C THR A 149 -23.68 -4.06 4.91
N LEU A 150 -22.58 -4.28 4.14
CA LEU A 150 -22.36 -3.65 2.84
C LEU A 150 -23.47 -4.02 1.84
N GLU A 151 -23.84 -5.30 1.77
CA GLU A 151 -24.89 -5.78 0.87
C GLU A 151 -26.25 -5.17 1.22
N ARG A 152 -26.61 -5.15 2.51
CA ARG A 152 -27.85 -4.52 2.99
C ARG A 152 -27.89 -3.03 2.64
N LEU A 153 -26.85 -2.27 2.99
CA LEU A 153 -26.79 -0.82 2.72
C LEU A 153 -26.81 -0.52 1.21
N ALA A 154 -26.13 -1.32 0.40
CA ALA A 154 -26.19 -1.18 -1.05
C ALA A 154 -27.62 -1.39 -1.58
N GLY A 155 -28.32 -2.42 -1.08
CA GLY A 155 -29.73 -2.67 -1.43
C GLY A 155 -30.66 -1.55 -1.02
N GLU A 156 -30.52 -1.02 0.21
CA GLU A 156 -31.33 0.09 0.72
C GLU A 156 -31.11 1.37 -0.09
N LEU A 157 -29.86 1.69 -0.44
CA LEU A 157 -29.51 2.82 -1.28
C LEU A 157 -30.07 2.69 -2.69
N ALA A 158 -29.96 1.52 -3.29
CA ALA A 158 -30.52 1.25 -4.62
C ALA A 158 -32.05 1.38 -4.62
N ALA A 159 -32.73 0.86 -3.60
CA ALA A 159 -34.19 1.01 -3.43
C ALA A 159 -34.61 2.48 -3.26
N ALA A 160 -33.72 3.33 -2.72
CA ALA A 160 -33.91 4.78 -2.60
C ALA A 160 -33.54 5.55 -3.89
N GLY A 161 -33.26 4.87 -5.00
CA GLY A 161 -32.92 5.47 -6.29
C GLY A 161 -31.49 6.00 -6.39
N ARG A 162 -30.58 5.52 -5.53
CA ARG A 162 -29.15 5.84 -5.56
C ARG A 162 -28.39 4.82 -6.39
N HIS A 163 -27.17 5.15 -6.77
CA HIS A 163 -26.25 4.27 -7.50
C HIS A 163 -25.04 3.90 -6.64
N PRO A 164 -25.23 2.95 -5.67
CA PRO A 164 -24.16 2.53 -4.78
C PRO A 164 -23.12 1.68 -5.50
N TYR A 165 -21.83 1.93 -5.23
CA TYR A 165 -20.72 1.14 -5.71
C TYR A 165 -19.95 0.55 -4.54
N VAL A 166 -20.04 -0.78 -4.35
CA VAL A 166 -19.31 -1.50 -3.31
C VAL A 166 -17.90 -1.79 -3.82
N MET A 167 -16.94 -0.98 -3.39
CA MET A 167 -15.57 -0.99 -3.91
C MET A 167 -14.85 -2.33 -3.75
N THR A 168 -15.18 -3.08 -2.68
CA THR A 168 -14.53 -4.37 -2.37
C THR A 168 -15.20 -5.57 -3.02
N ALA A 169 -16.30 -5.38 -3.75
CA ALA A 169 -17.10 -6.48 -4.31
C ALA A 169 -16.45 -7.18 -5.51
N THR A 170 -15.44 -6.57 -6.13
CA THR A 170 -14.79 -7.13 -7.32
C THR A 170 -13.29 -7.33 -7.12
N PRO A 171 -12.66 -8.27 -7.86
CA PRO A 171 -11.20 -8.45 -7.86
C PRO A 171 -10.46 -7.19 -8.28
N PHE A 172 -11.09 -6.29 -9.05
CA PHE A 172 -10.50 -5.04 -9.49
C PHE A 172 -10.03 -4.15 -8.34
N PHE A 173 -10.66 -4.26 -7.16
CA PHE A 173 -10.19 -3.56 -5.96
C PHE A 173 -8.72 -3.84 -5.61
N ALA A 174 -8.26 -5.08 -5.76
CA ALA A 174 -6.87 -5.46 -5.53
C ALA A 174 -6.00 -5.20 -6.76
N GLN A 175 -6.52 -5.48 -7.96
CA GLN A 175 -5.82 -5.28 -9.23
C GLN A 175 -5.47 -3.80 -9.47
N ALA A 176 -6.38 -2.87 -9.13
CA ALA A 176 -6.13 -1.43 -9.17
C ALA A 176 -4.90 -1.01 -8.33
N ALA A 177 -4.70 -1.65 -7.17
CA ALA A 177 -3.50 -1.40 -6.37
C ALA A 177 -2.23 -1.91 -7.06
N ALA A 178 -2.29 -3.06 -7.75
CA ALA A 178 -1.16 -3.57 -8.51
C ALA A 178 -0.83 -2.68 -9.72
N LEU A 179 -1.83 -2.22 -10.46
CA LEU A 179 -1.64 -1.28 -11.57
C LEU A 179 -1.00 0.04 -11.10
N ALA A 180 -1.53 0.61 -10.02
CA ALA A 180 -1.04 1.85 -9.43
C ALA A 180 0.43 1.74 -8.97
N TYR A 181 0.80 0.61 -8.38
CA TYR A 181 2.17 0.40 -7.90
C TYR A 181 3.12 -0.13 -8.98
N ALA A 182 2.64 -0.71 -10.05
CA ALA A 182 3.44 -0.93 -11.26
C ALA A 182 3.82 0.42 -11.89
N ASP A 183 2.89 1.38 -11.98
CA ASP A 183 3.16 2.74 -12.45
C ASP A 183 4.12 3.49 -11.51
N CYS A 184 3.93 3.39 -10.19
CA CYS A 184 4.86 3.93 -9.19
C CYS A 184 6.27 3.34 -9.32
N THR A 185 6.39 2.05 -9.67
CA THR A 185 7.69 1.43 -9.90
C THR A 185 8.35 1.97 -11.17
N LEU A 186 7.59 2.24 -12.25
CA LEU A 186 8.11 2.91 -13.44
C LEU A 186 8.58 4.34 -13.16
N GLU A 187 7.86 5.07 -12.30
CA GLU A 187 8.24 6.39 -11.82
C GLU A 187 9.57 6.32 -11.04
N LEU A 188 9.68 5.37 -10.10
CA LEU A 188 10.89 5.12 -9.33
C LEU A 188 12.11 4.79 -10.20
N LEU A 189 11.94 3.93 -11.19
CA LEU A 189 13.02 3.56 -12.12
C LEU A 189 13.53 4.77 -12.90
N GLY A 190 12.63 5.66 -13.32
CA GLY A 190 13.01 6.93 -13.96
C GLY A 190 13.83 7.81 -13.01
N GLN A 191 13.39 7.98 -11.77
CA GLN A 191 14.09 8.77 -10.76
C GLN A 191 15.48 8.20 -10.42
N LEU A 192 15.62 6.88 -10.34
CA LEU A 192 16.93 6.25 -10.15
C LEU A 192 17.85 6.46 -11.35
N ALA A 193 17.30 6.38 -12.58
CA ALA A 193 18.07 6.64 -13.79
C ALA A 193 18.56 8.10 -13.86
N ASP A 194 17.75 9.08 -13.42
CA ASP A 194 18.15 10.49 -13.32
C ASP A 194 19.32 10.69 -12.32
N LEU A 195 19.45 9.80 -11.34
CA LEU A 195 20.58 9.75 -10.40
C LEU A 195 21.78 8.93 -10.92
N GLY A 196 21.73 8.42 -12.16
CA GLY A 196 22.75 7.57 -12.74
C GLY A 196 22.78 6.15 -12.17
N LEU A 197 21.66 5.68 -11.57
CA LEU A 197 21.51 4.36 -10.99
C LEU A 197 20.68 3.45 -11.91
N GLY A 198 20.92 2.15 -11.80
CA GLY A 198 20.08 1.11 -12.40
C GLY A 198 18.82 0.81 -11.59
N ALA A 199 18.17 -0.31 -11.93
CA ALA A 199 17.10 -0.84 -11.08
C ALA A 199 17.63 -1.14 -9.66
N PRO A 200 16.81 -0.97 -8.62
CA PRO A 200 17.25 -1.26 -7.25
C PRO A 200 17.47 -2.77 -7.06
N ASP A 201 18.44 -3.13 -6.23
CA ASP A 201 18.70 -4.53 -5.87
C ASP A 201 17.56 -5.11 -5.01
N ALA A 202 16.96 -4.26 -4.16
CA ALA A 202 15.81 -4.64 -3.36
C ALA A 202 14.81 -3.49 -3.21
N LEU A 203 13.50 -3.83 -3.24
CA LEU A 203 12.41 -2.91 -2.99
C LEU A 203 11.56 -3.43 -1.83
N TYR A 204 11.50 -2.67 -0.73
CA TYR A 204 10.74 -3.00 0.46
C TYR A 204 9.41 -2.25 0.51
N ILE A 205 8.33 -2.94 0.89
CA ILE A 205 7.00 -2.34 1.05
C ILE A 205 6.21 -3.02 2.16
N SER A 206 5.40 -2.24 2.90
CA SER A 206 4.44 -2.81 3.85
C SER A 206 3.27 -3.46 3.11
N SER A 207 3.12 -4.79 3.24
CA SER A 207 2.04 -5.51 2.55
C SER A 207 1.80 -6.91 3.13
N SER A 208 0.52 -7.27 3.31
CA SER A 208 0.08 -8.65 3.58
C SER A 208 -0.31 -9.39 2.27
N GLY A 209 0.35 -9.09 1.16
CA GLY A 209 0.16 -9.72 -0.14
C GLY A 209 -0.30 -8.77 -1.26
N LYS A 210 -1.45 -8.10 -1.12
CA LYS A 210 -2.04 -7.32 -2.23
C LYS A 210 -1.21 -6.10 -2.66
N GLY A 211 -0.63 -5.36 -1.71
CA GLY A 211 0.11 -4.11 -1.99
C GLY A 211 1.45 -4.32 -2.71
N VAL A 212 2.06 -5.49 -2.55
CA VAL A 212 3.34 -5.84 -3.18
C VAL A 212 3.17 -6.28 -4.64
N ALA A 213 1.95 -6.61 -5.06
CA ALA A 213 1.68 -7.14 -6.40
C ALA A 213 2.06 -6.16 -7.52
N GLY A 214 2.02 -4.85 -7.28
CA GLY A 214 2.41 -3.86 -8.29
C GLY A 214 3.90 -3.81 -8.56
N PRO A 215 4.78 -3.62 -7.57
CA PRO A 215 6.21 -3.75 -7.76
C PRO A 215 6.61 -5.10 -8.38
N LEU A 216 5.94 -6.18 -7.96
CA LEU A 216 6.17 -7.52 -8.50
C LEU A 216 5.78 -7.62 -9.98
N LEU A 217 4.63 -7.04 -10.35
CA LEU A 217 4.15 -6.94 -11.73
C LEU A 217 5.19 -6.19 -12.60
N ALA A 218 5.66 -5.03 -12.15
CA ALA A 218 6.65 -4.25 -12.88
C ALA A 218 7.99 -5.01 -13.02
N ALA A 219 8.50 -5.58 -11.93
CA ALA A 219 9.75 -6.32 -11.95
C ALA A 219 9.71 -7.51 -12.93
N ARG A 220 8.62 -8.28 -12.91
CA ARG A 220 8.41 -9.41 -13.83
C ARG A 220 8.24 -8.97 -15.28
N ALA A 221 7.39 -7.96 -15.52
CA ALA A 221 7.13 -7.46 -16.86
C ALA A 221 8.38 -6.92 -17.54
N LEU A 222 9.23 -6.23 -16.78
CA LEU A 222 10.49 -5.64 -17.26
C LEU A 222 11.69 -6.59 -17.20
N GLY A 223 11.56 -7.77 -16.59
CA GLY A 223 12.67 -8.71 -16.40
C GLY A 223 13.76 -8.17 -15.45
N LEU A 224 13.38 -7.40 -14.42
CA LEU A 224 14.33 -6.82 -13.47
C LEU A 224 14.86 -7.86 -12.47
N PRO A 225 16.13 -7.78 -12.06
CA PRO A 225 16.69 -8.64 -11.02
C PRO A 225 16.31 -8.21 -9.60
N THR A 226 15.49 -7.19 -9.46
CA THR A 226 15.08 -6.59 -8.19
C THR A 226 14.36 -7.59 -7.28
N ARG A 227 14.85 -7.78 -6.05
CA ARG A 227 14.14 -8.51 -5.01
C ARG A 227 13.01 -7.65 -4.47
N VAL A 228 11.77 -8.09 -4.63
CA VAL A 228 10.61 -7.40 -4.08
C VAL A 228 10.29 -8.00 -2.72
N VAL A 229 10.48 -7.21 -1.65
CA VAL A 229 10.35 -7.66 -0.26
C VAL A 229 9.10 -7.04 0.36
N SER A 230 8.12 -7.86 0.71
CA SER A 230 6.98 -7.41 1.50
C SER A 230 7.18 -7.74 2.97
N VAL A 231 6.89 -6.77 3.84
CA VAL A 231 6.87 -6.96 5.28
C VAL A 231 5.42 -6.84 5.75
N SER A 232 4.92 -7.89 6.39
CA SER A 232 3.52 -7.92 6.79
C SER A 232 3.26 -7.13 8.08
N PRO A 233 2.17 -6.33 8.14
CA PRO A 233 1.70 -5.73 9.39
C PRO A 233 1.01 -6.73 10.33
N ARG A 234 0.80 -7.97 9.87
CA ARG A 234 0.19 -9.09 10.61
C ARG A 234 0.86 -10.40 10.22
N ASP A 235 0.73 -11.42 11.04
CA ASP A 235 1.07 -12.78 10.63
C ASP A 235 0.06 -13.25 9.56
N THR A 236 0.56 -13.77 8.46
CA THR A 236 -0.25 -14.28 7.34
C THR A 236 -0.14 -15.79 7.19
N GLY A 237 0.68 -16.46 8.00
CA GLY A 237 0.94 -17.89 7.89
C GLY A 237 1.43 -18.31 6.49
N GLY A 238 2.14 -17.41 5.77
CA GLY A 238 2.62 -17.64 4.41
C GLY A 238 1.60 -17.36 3.29
N ALA A 239 0.33 -17.07 3.60
CA ALA A 239 -0.70 -16.81 2.58
C ALA A 239 -0.44 -15.56 1.73
N ALA A 240 0.38 -14.63 2.21
CA ALA A 240 0.69 -13.38 1.51
C ALA A 240 1.33 -13.58 0.14
N VAL A 241 2.17 -14.60 -0.01
CA VAL A 241 2.87 -14.90 -1.29
C VAL A 241 1.86 -15.33 -2.36
N GLY A 242 0.94 -16.23 -2.02
CA GLY A 242 -0.13 -16.67 -2.92
C GLY A 242 -1.06 -15.52 -3.30
N ALA A 243 -1.49 -14.72 -2.32
CA ALA A 243 -2.34 -13.55 -2.57
C ALA A 243 -1.66 -12.52 -3.47
N ALA A 244 -0.35 -12.29 -3.33
CA ALA A 244 0.42 -11.41 -4.20
C ALA A 244 0.49 -11.94 -5.63
N ALA A 245 0.72 -13.25 -5.79
CA ALA A 245 0.80 -13.88 -7.10
C ALA A 245 -0.54 -13.81 -7.85
N GLU A 246 -1.65 -14.08 -7.18
CA GLU A 246 -3.01 -14.01 -7.73
C GLU A 246 -3.34 -12.58 -8.23
N VAL A 247 -3.11 -11.57 -7.39
CA VAL A 247 -3.38 -10.18 -7.73
C VAL A 247 -2.46 -9.72 -8.88
N CYS A 248 -1.18 -10.12 -8.86
CA CYS A 248 -0.23 -9.83 -9.91
C CYS A 248 -0.68 -10.43 -11.27
N ALA A 249 -1.11 -11.70 -11.27
CA ALA A 249 -1.61 -12.36 -12.47
C ALA A 249 -2.88 -11.69 -13.02
N GLY A 250 -3.83 -11.34 -12.14
CA GLY A 250 -5.06 -10.64 -12.52
C GLY A 250 -4.79 -9.25 -13.13
N ALA A 251 -3.86 -8.49 -12.54
CA ALA A 251 -3.45 -7.20 -13.09
C ALA A 251 -2.68 -7.33 -14.42
N ALA A 252 -1.83 -8.36 -14.55
CA ALA A 252 -1.13 -8.66 -15.79
C ALA A 252 -2.11 -8.98 -16.93
N ALA A 253 -3.15 -9.75 -16.64
CA ALA A 253 -4.21 -10.06 -17.61
C ALA A 253 -4.92 -8.81 -18.14
N LEU A 254 -5.21 -7.82 -17.26
CA LEU A 254 -5.78 -6.52 -17.67
C LEU A 254 -4.86 -5.75 -18.63
N LEU A 255 -3.54 -5.97 -18.52
CA LEU A 255 -2.54 -5.34 -19.39
C LEU A 255 -2.21 -6.18 -20.63
N GLY A 256 -2.83 -7.34 -20.81
CA GLY A 256 -2.51 -8.29 -21.87
C GLY A 256 -1.08 -8.83 -21.76
N LEU A 257 -0.60 -9.08 -20.53
CA LEU A 257 0.74 -9.61 -20.24
C LEU A 257 0.64 -11.06 -19.74
N ASP A 258 1.47 -11.94 -20.26
CA ASP A 258 1.74 -13.27 -19.70
C ASP A 258 3.11 -13.24 -19.01
N LEU A 259 3.12 -13.21 -17.67
CA LEU A 259 4.34 -13.08 -16.87
C LEU A 259 4.97 -14.42 -16.49
N GLY A 260 4.25 -15.54 -16.72
CA GLY A 260 4.64 -16.85 -16.24
C GLY A 260 4.71 -16.93 -14.70
N GLU A 261 5.19 -18.06 -14.19
CA GLU A 261 5.42 -18.28 -12.75
C GLU A 261 6.90 -18.02 -12.42
N ARG A 262 7.16 -17.00 -11.58
CA ARG A 262 8.48 -16.69 -11.02
C ARG A 262 8.39 -16.51 -9.49
N PRO A 263 8.32 -17.59 -8.71
CA PRO A 263 8.12 -17.50 -7.25
C PRO A 263 9.32 -16.87 -6.52
N ALA A 264 10.52 -16.93 -7.09
CA ALA A 264 11.74 -16.44 -6.45
C ALA A 264 11.84 -14.91 -6.34
N ASP A 265 11.00 -14.15 -7.05
CA ASP A 265 11.08 -12.69 -7.11
C ASP A 265 10.45 -12.01 -5.89
N HIS A 266 9.59 -12.72 -5.15
CA HIS A 266 8.88 -12.20 -4.00
C HIS A 266 9.41 -12.83 -2.71
N GLN A 267 9.95 -11.98 -1.85
CA GLN A 267 10.35 -12.35 -0.49
C GLN A 267 9.35 -11.76 0.50
N HIS A 268 8.86 -12.56 1.44
CA HIS A 268 7.90 -12.13 2.45
C HIS A 268 8.49 -12.26 3.85
N ARG A 269 8.16 -11.29 4.72
CA ARG A 269 8.59 -11.23 6.11
C ARG A 269 7.36 -11.14 7.00
N ASP A 270 6.96 -12.25 7.61
CA ASP A 270 5.87 -12.32 8.59
C ASP A 270 6.36 -12.05 10.02
N GLU A 271 7.66 -12.25 10.29
CA GLU A 271 8.24 -12.18 11.63
C GLU A 271 8.12 -10.81 12.30
N TYR A 272 7.80 -9.75 11.55
CA TYR A 272 7.55 -8.40 12.08
C TYR A 272 6.05 -8.11 12.28
N GLY A 273 5.16 -9.04 11.90
CA GLY A 273 3.71 -8.92 12.06
C GLY A 273 3.21 -9.00 13.51
N PRO A 274 3.74 -9.93 14.36
CA PRO A 274 3.32 -10.04 15.74
C PRO A 274 3.50 -8.73 16.55
N PRO A 275 2.66 -8.53 17.60
CA PRO A 275 1.64 -9.43 18.12
C PRO A 275 0.32 -9.46 17.32
N GLY A 276 0.19 -8.67 16.23
CA GLY A 276 -0.96 -8.68 15.36
C GLY A 276 -1.20 -7.37 14.62
N TYR A 277 -2.27 -7.33 13.86
CA TYR A 277 -2.70 -6.14 13.15
C TYR A 277 -3.21 -5.08 14.13
N GLY A 278 -2.86 -3.83 13.87
CA GLY A 278 -3.24 -2.70 14.73
C GLY A 278 -2.38 -2.57 15.99
N LEU A 279 -1.49 -3.51 16.26
CA LEU A 279 -0.60 -3.48 17.42
C LEU A 279 0.84 -3.22 16.98
N THR A 280 1.57 -2.45 17.79
CA THR A 280 3.00 -2.21 17.58
C THR A 280 3.86 -3.31 18.19
N ASN A 281 5.17 -3.27 17.93
CA ASN A 281 6.16 -4.13 18.56
C ASN A 281 7.50 -3.38 18.76
N PRO A 282 8.42 -3.89 19.59
CA PRO A 282 9.68 -3.21 19.87
C PRO A 282 10.51 -2.90 18.61
N ALA A 283 10.52 -3.79 17.62
CA ALA A 283 11.26 -3.57 16.37
C ALA A 283 10.67 -2.43 15.55
N ALA A 284 9.33 -2.30 15.49
CA ALA A 284 8.67 -1.18 14.83
C ALA A 284 8.96 0.15 15.55
N LEU A 285 8.94 0.16 16.88
CA LEU A 285 9.26 1.35 17.68
C LEU A 285 10.73 1.79 17.47
N GLU A 286 11.67 0.85 17.47
CA GLU A 286 13.07 1.13 17.13
C GLU A 286 13.21 1.73 15.74
N ALA A 287 12.54 1.15 14.75
CA ALA A 287 12.56 1.64 13.37
C ALA A 287 12.01 3.07 13.24
N MET A 288 10.90 3.36 13.93
CA MET A 288 10.30 4.68 13.99
C MET A 288 11.26 5.71 14.58
N GLN A 289 11.85 5.39 15.74
CA GLN A 289 12.80 6.27 16.42
C GLN A 289 14.06 6.50 15.58
N LEU A 290 14.62 5.44 15.01
CA LEU A 290 15.87 5.51 14.26
C LEU A 290 15.70 6.35 12.98
N LEU A 291 14.65 6.13 12.19
CA LEU A 291 14.42 6.87 10.96
C LEU A 291 14.05 8.33 11.25
N ALA A 292 13.23 8.58 12.27
CA ALA A 292 12.88 9.94 12.68
C ALA A 292 14.10 10.74 13.14
N ARG A 293 14.98 10.16 13.96
CA ARG A 293 16.17 10.85 14.51
C ARG A 293 17.30 10.99 13.49
N SER A 294 17.40 10.10 12.51
CA SER A 294 18.45 10.18 11.50
C SER A 294 18.07 11.05 10.31
N GLU A 295 16.82 10.97 9.81
CA GLU A 295 16.39 11.61 8.55
C GLU A 295 15.18 12.53 8.70
N GLY A 296 14.56 12.63 9.88
CA GLY A 296 13.34 13.42 10.08
C GLY A 296 12.11 12.81 9.43
N LEU A 297 12.16 11.52 9.07
CA LEU A 297 11.04 10.81 8.43
C LEU A 297 10.21 10.08 9.47
N LEU A 298 8.89 10.34 9.47
CA LEU A 298 7.97 9.75 10.44
C LEU A 298 7.30 8.49 9.88
N LEU A 299 7.31 7.42 10.65
CA LEU A 299 6.63 6.16 10.35
C LEU A 299 5.43 5.97 11.27
N ASP A 300 4.44 5.18 10.85
CA ASP A 300 3.37 4.73 11.73
C ASP A 300 3.72 3.38 12.39
N PRO A 301 3.14 3.08 13.57
CA PRO A 301 3.49 1.86 14.30
C PRO A 301 2.85 0.57 13.75
N VAL A 302 1.86 0.68 12.88
CA VAL A 302 1.06 -0.46 12.40
C VAL A 302 1.64 -1.05 11.11
N TYR A 303 2.00 -0.20 10.16
CA TYR A 303 2.42 -0.59 8.81
C TYR A 303 3.89 -0.27 8.55
N THR A 304 4.22 1.02 8.55
CA THR A 304 5.49 1.52 8.03
C THR A 304 6.64 1.26 9.00
N GLY A 305 6.41 1.35 10.29
CA GLY A 305 7.40 0.98 11.31
C GLY A 305 7.79 -0.49 11.23
N LYS A 306 6.81 -1.40 11.06
CA LYS A 306 7.10 -2.83 10.86
C LYS A 306 7.85 -3.10 9.57
N ALA A 307 7.52 -2.37 8.49
CA ALA A 307 8.21 -2.55 7.22
C ALA A 307 9.68 -2.12 7.28
N VAL A 308 9.97 -0.99 7.92
CA VAL A 308 11.35 -0.53 8.11
C VAL A 308 12.08 -1.42 9.11
N ALA A 309 11.40 -1.97 10.13
CA ALA A 309 11.98 -2.99 11.01
C ALA A 309 12.45 -4.22 10.22
N GLY A 310 11.68 -4.63 9.20
CA GLY A 310 12.09 -5.69 8.27
C GLY A 310 13.36 -5.36 7.50
N LEU A 311 13.45 -4.14 6.97
CA LEU A 311 14.66 -3.66 6.30
C LEU A 311 15.87 -3.62 7.27
N ILE A 312 15.71 -3.08 8.47
CA ILE A 312 16.75 -3.05 9.51
C ILE A 312 17.23 -4.47 9.81
N GLY A 313 16.30 -5.39 10.02
CA GLY A 313 16.62 -6.78 10.29
C GLY A 313 17.36 -7.47 9.15
N ASP A 314 17.01 -7.19 7.91
CA ASP A 314 17.69 -7.76 6.73
C ASP A 314 19.11 -7.18 6.58
N VAL A 315 19.32 -5.89 6.85
CA VAL A 315 20.67 -5.27 6.90
C VAL A 315 21.52 -5.95 7.99
N ARG A 316 21.01 -6.06 9.22
CA ARG A 316 21.73 -6.67 10.35
C ARG A 316 22.07 -8.14 10.15
N ARG A 317 21.26 -8.87 9.36
CA ARG A 317 21.50 -10.28 9.01
C ARG A 317 22.35 -10.45 7.77
N GLY A 318 22.85 -9.36 7.17
CA GLY A 318 23.65 -9.41 5.94
C GLY A 318 22.89 -9.84 4.70
N ARG A 319 21.55 -9.73 4.70
CA ARG A 319 20.70 -10.00 3.52
C ARG A 319 20.68 -8.83 2.54
N VAL A 320 21.12 -7.66 2.99
CA VAL A 320 21.39 -6.48 2.18
C VAL A 320 22.90 -6.30 2.12
N GLY A 321 23.45 -6.37 0.90
CA GLY A 321 24.87 -6.22 0.67
C GLY A 321 25.33 -4.76 0.79
N PRO A 322 26.64 -4.51 1.09
CA PRO A 322 27.17 -3.17 1.35
C PRO A 322 27.17 -2.24 0.11
N ALA A 323 27.08 -2.78 -1.09
CA ALA A 323 27.05 -2.02 -2.34
C ALA A 323 25.67 -1.94 -2.99
N GLU A 324 24.64 -2.50 -2.32
CA GLU A 324 23.30 -2.55 -2.89
C GLU A 324 22.59 -1.19 -2.84
N VAL A 325 21.74 -0.98 -3.85
CA VAL A 325 20.74 0.09 -3.89
C VAL A 325 19.42 -0.48 -3.40
N VAL A 326 18.94 0.02 -2.28
CA VAL A 326 17.71 -0.45 -1.63
C VAL A 326 16.69 0.68 -1.61
N VAL A 327 15.47 0.40 -2.02
CA VAL A 327 14.36 1.36 -1.95
C VAL A 327 13.31 0.84 -0.98
N TYR A 328 12.94 1.67 -0.01
CA TYR A 328 11.76 1.49 0.82
C TYR A 328 10.62 2.38 0.33
N VAL A 329 9.45 1.79 0.08
CA VAL A 329 8.24 2.55 -0.28
C VAL A 329 7.48 2.95 0.98
N HIS A 330 7.52 4.23 1.31
CA HIS A 330 6.79 4.80 2.44
C HIS A 330 5.32 4.97 2.10
N THR A 331 4.48 4.05 2.54
CA THR A 331 3.07 3.95 2.16
C THR A 331 2.13 4.91 2.91
N GLY A 332 2.65 5.80 3.76
CA GLY A 332 1.86 6.71 4.59
C GLY A 332 1.53 6.13 5.96
N GLY A 333 0.37 6.46 6.51
CA GLY A 333 -0.09 5.94 7.82
C GLY A 333 0.03 6.93 8.98
N LEU A 334 0.49 8.14 8.74
CA LEU A 334 0.80 9.14 9.77
C LEU A 334 -0.30 9.36 10.83
N PRO A 335 -1.62 9.39 10.51
CA PRO A 335 -2.65 9.57 11.54
C PRO A 335 -2.63 8.51 12.65
N LEU A 336 -2.10 7.29 12.38
CA LEU A 336 -2.02 6.21 13.37
C LEU A 336 -1.02 6.49 14.50
N ILE A 337 -0.09 7.43 14.33
CA ILE A 337 0.78 7.88 15.41
C ILE A 337 -0.07 8.42 16.59
N PHE A 338 -1.14 9.13 16.28
CA PHE A 338 -2.00 9.75 17.28
C PHE A 338 -3.04 8.79 17.90
N ASP A 339 -3.20 7.59 17.33
CA ASP A 339 -3.96 6.49 17.93
C ASP A 339 -3.11 5.65 18.90
N HIS A 340 -1.78 5.72 18.76
CA HIS A 340 -0.80 4.92 19.48
C HIS A 340 0.13 5.76 20.37
N ASP A 341 -0.30 6.93 20.82
CA ASP A 341 0.51 7.83 21.65
C ASP A 341 1.06 7.15 22.90
N ALA A 342 0.25 6.34 23.59
CA ALA A 342 0.67 5.60 24.77
C ALA A 342 1.80 4.58 24.48
N ASP A 343 1.73 3.93 23.32
CA ASP A 343 2.75 2.95 22.89
C ASP A 343 4.09 3.63 22.54
N LEU A 344 4.04 4.92 22.17
CA LEU A 344 5.22 5.68 21.76
C LEU A 344 5.95 6.33 22.95
N LEU A 345 5.26 6.61 24.07
CA LEU A 345 5.87 7.24 25.25
C LEU A 345 7.18 6.59 25.69
N PRO A 346 7.33 5.25 25.73
CA PRO A 346 8.57 4.61 26.17
C PRO A 346 9.80 4.92 25.32
N ILE A 347 9.63 5.36 24.07
CA ILE A 347 10.73 5.66 23.15
C ILE A 347 11.04 7.14 23.01
N LEU A 348 10.29 8.02 23.71
CA LEU A 348 10.45 9.47 23.60
C LEU A 348 11.51 10.02 24.55
N GLY A 349 11.91 9.26 25.57
CA GLY A 349 12.89 9.62 26.61
C GLY A 349 14.34 9.59 26.17
#